data_89667d67efb7e012c7484b67c9e97129
#
_entry.id   89667d67efb7e012c7484b67c9e97129
#
_cell.length_a   1.000
_cell.length_b   1.000
_cell.length_c   1.000
_cell.angle_alpha   90.00
_cell.angle_beta   90.00
_cell.angle_gamma   90.00
#
_symmetry.space_group_name_H-M   'P 1'
#
loop_
_entity.id
_entity.type
_entity.pdbx_description
1 polymer ?
#
loop_
_entity_poly.entity_id
_entity_poly.type
_entity_poly.pdbx_seq_one_letter_code
_entity_poly.pdbx_strand_id
1 'polypeptide(L)'
;MTTNIQLQYHTQWGENIQLRIGKRRIPMEYSFGGLWQIMLNGRDIHDGDYFTFEVVREGKVVQREWRVHRFHSPSAQKNIIVRSQWKGRPANSAFYASAFSDVIFRRPDGASFRHPRKEAPGLGNVCIRIPAPEVRSSESVGLVGSGRELGDWKKVHLLSDATFPWWVISLDITEPMEYKFVIVDSKTLEIKLWEEGPNHFFGEVPPQDTQLVIADIQPTFPTRPWRGTGIAVPVFSLRSEESFGVGEFNDIKHLVDWAVKTGQSVVQLLPINDTTMTHTWQDSYPYNAVSSFALHPQFIHLPAAGVKEDAAYKARKEELEALPAIDYEAVNAAKLELMKSLYKGAKGKKALESPEYRAFVKSNEDWLLPYAVFSVLRDQHGSPDFEKWGKMAVYSARKVAAFAQENAAEVGFYCYLQFVLDAQLREAVQYAHLHGVALKGDLPIGVSRVSVDAWQHPELFHLDSQAGAPPDAFAEDGQNWGFPTYNWERMAQDNYAWWRARMGKMAQYFDAFRIDHILGFFRIWEIPS
;
A
#
# COMPACT_ATOMS: atom_id res chain seq x y z
N MET A 1 27.85 -5.57 22.87
CA MET A 1 27.05 -6.40 21.96
C MET A 1 27.70 -6.31 20.59
N THR A 2 28.09 -7.41 20.03
CA THR A 2 28.62 -7.54 18.67
C THR A 2 27.61 -8.33 17.82
N THR A 3 27.47 -7.95 16.56
CA THR A 3 26.59 -8.62 15.60
C THR A 3 27.42 -9.04 14.41
N ASN A 4 27.49 -10.34 14.13
CA ASN A 4 28.08 -10.90 12.93
C ASN A 4 26.94 -11.22 11.93
N ILE A 5 26.86 -10.46 10.83
CA ILE A 5 25.91 -10.74 9.75
C ILE A 5 26.63 -11.59 8.71
N GLN A 6 26.05 -12.74 8.42
CA GLN A 6 26.56 -13.75 7.49
C GLN A 6 25.59 -13.94 6.34
N LEU A 7 26.12 -14.09 5.12
CA LEU A 7 25.38 -14.43 3.91
C LEU A 7 26.09 -15.55 3.17
N GLN A 8 25.37 -16.63 2.90
CA GLN A 8 25.84 -17.68 1.98
C GLN A 8 25.45 -17.31 0.56
N TYR A 9 26.44 -16.92 -0.28
CA TYR A 9 26.19 -16.51 -1.66
C TYR A 9 27.44 -16.71 -2.53
N HIS A 10 27.24 -17.33 -3.70
CA HIS A 10 28.31 -17.53 -4.67
C HIS A 10 28.33 -16.38 -5.69
N THR A 11 29.34 -15.56 -5.61
CA THR A 11 29.58 -14.46 -6.55
C THR A 11 30.35 -14.93 -7.79
N GLN A 12 30.23 -14.20 -8.89
CA GLN A 12 31.09 -14.38 -10.06
C GLN A 12 32.44 -13.68 -9.85
N TRP A 13 33.41 -14.02 -10.70
CA TRP A 13 34.72 -13.38 -10.66
C TRP A 13 34.62 -11.85 -10.79
N GLY A 14 35.29 -11.13 -9.90
CA GLY A 14 35.26 -9.66 -9.84
C GLY A 14 34.05 -9.06 -9.12
N GLU A 15 33.18 -9.88 -8.57
CA GLU A 15 32.05 -9.43 -7.74
C GLU A 15 32.37 -9.51 -6.25
N ASN A 16 31.83 -8.55 -5.53
CA ASN A 16 31.89 -8.49 -4.06
C ASN A 16 30.48 -8.26 -3.50
N ILE A 17 30.30 -8.58 -2.22
CA ILE A 17 29.06 -8.29 -1.50
C ILE A 17 29.27 -7.09 -0.59
N GLN A 18 28.28 -6.20 -0.58
CA GLN A 18 28.17 -5.14 0.42
C GLN A 18 26.84 -5.22 1.16
N LEU A 19 26.89 -4.91 2.45
CA LEU A 19 25.71 -4.71 3.28
C LEU A 19 25.27 -3.25 3.19
N ARG A 20 23.97 -3.01 2.95
CA ARG A 20 23.37 -1.67 2.98
C ARG A 20 22.42 -1.56 4.17
N ILE A 21 22.66 -0.57 5.05
CA ILE A 21 21.77 -0.19 6.16
C ILE A 21 21.38 1.27 5.93
N GLY A 22 20.12 1.53 5.58
CA GLY A 22 19.67 2.87 5.19
C GLY A 22 20.46 3.43 3.99
N LYS A 23 21.23 4.50 4.20
CA LYS A 23 22.13 5.09 3.18
C LYS A 23 23.58 4.57 3.24
N ARG A 24 23.96 3.90 4.33
CA ARG A 24 25.33 3.38 4.51
C ARG A 24 25.50 2.09 3.70
N ARG A 25 26.65 1.96 3.05
CA ARG A 25 27.09 0.75 2.36
C ARG A 25 28.42 0.32 2.96
N ILE A 26 28.50 -0.92 3.35
CA ILE A 26 29.64 -1.48 4.09
C ILE A 26 30.08 -2.76 3.36
N PRO A 27 31.31 -2.84 2.84
CA PRO A 27 31.83 -4.05 2.22
C PRO A 27 31.82 -5.22 3.20
N MET A 28 31.47 -6.40 2.71
CA MET A 28 31.58 -7.64 3.48
C MET A 28 32.87 -8.38 3.14
N GLU A 29 33.36 -9.13 4.09
CA GLU A 29 34.54 -9.96 3.94
C GLU A 29 34.14 -11.34 3.45
N TYR A 30 34.83 -11.83 2.40
CA TYR A 30 34.69 -13.19 1.93
C TYR A 30 35.52 -14.13 2.83
N SER A 31 34.88 -15.22 3.27
CA SER A 31 35.56 -16.32 3.93
C SER A 31 35.82 -17.44 2.91
N PHE A 32 35.34 -18.65 3.14
CA PHE A 32 35.46 -19.76 2.21
C PHE A 32 34.07 -20.32 1.86
N GLY A 33 33.98 -21.11 0.77
CA GLY A 33 32.75 -21.80 0.41
C GLY A 33 31.54 -20.89 0.08
N GLY A 34 31.79 -19.62 -0.29
CA GLY A 34 30.73 -18.67 -0.58
C GLY A 34 30.18 -17.93 0.64
N LEU A 35 30.83 -18.03 1.80
CA LEU A 35 30.41 -17.30 3.01
C LEU A 35 30.96 -15.87 3.00
N TRP A 36 30.06 -14.90 3.08
CA TRP A 36 30.35 -13.49 3.27
C TRP A 36 29.93 -13.08 4.68
N GLN A 37 30.74 -12.27 5.36
CA GLN A 37 30.46 -11.85 6.72
C GLN A 37 30.90 -10.42 7.01
N ILE A 38 30.28 -9.82 8.03
CA ILE A 38 30.65 -8.53 8.56
C ILE A 38 30.36 -8.44 10.05
N MET A 39 31.33 -7.91 10.80
CA MET A 39 31.20 -7.64 12.23
C MET A 39 30.72 -6.20 12.43
N LEU A 40 29.59 -6.04 13.11
CA LEU A 40 28.98 -4.77 13.48
C LEU A 40 28.95 -4.61 15.01
N ASN A 41 29.01 -3.37 15.47
CA ASN A 41 28.81 -3.04 16.86
C ASN A 41 27.36 -2.61 17.11
N GLY A 42 26.90 -2.59 18.37
CA GLY A 42 25.55 -2.20 18.74
C GLY A 42 25.18 -0.74 18.40
N ARG A 43 26.14 0.07 17.90
CA ARG A 43 25.88 1.41 17.36
C ARG A 43 25.63 1.41 15.85
N ASP A 44 25.95 0.32 15.18
CA ASP A 44 25.88 0.20 13.72
C ASP A 44 24.53 -0.31 13.23
N ILE A 45 23.88 -1.14 14.05
CA ILE A 45 22.55 -1.70 13.74
C ILE A 45 21.75 -1.88 15.04
N HIS A 46 20.44 -1.53 14.98
CA HIS A 46 19.52 -1.59 16.11
C HIS A 46 18.35 -2.54 15.81
N ASP A 47 17.69 -3.02 16.87
CA ASP A 47 16.48 -3.82 16.68
C ASP A 47 15.44 -3.07 15.86
N GLY A 48 14.91 -3.72 14.84
CA GLY A 48 13.96 -3.16 13.91
C GLY A 48 14.57 -2.50 12.66
N ASP A 49 15.89 -2.28 12.60
CA ASP A 49 16.54 -1.71 11.42
C ASP A 49 16.38 -2.63 10.19
N TYR A 50 16.35 -1.99 9.02
CA TYR A 50 16.32 -2.70 7.75
C TYR A 50 17.69 -2.71 7.09
N PHE A 51 18.06 -3.86 6.55
CA PHE A 51 19.28 -4.03 5.77
C PHE A 51 19.03 -4.85 4.50
N THR A 52 19.94 -4.79 3.54
CA THR A 52 19.90 -5.58 2.30
C THR A 52 21.30 -5.86 1.79
N PHE A 53 21.48 -6.95 1.07
CA PHE A 53 22.73 -7.26 0.39
C PHE A 53 22.68 -6.75 -1.06
N GLU A 54 23.82 -6.28 -1.53
CA GLU A 54 24.02 -5.82 -2.90
C GLU A 54 25.27 -6.49 -3.47
N VAL A 55 25.17 -7.00 -4.71
CA VAL A 55 26.35 -7.47 -5.46
C VAL A 55 26.95 -6.27 -6.18
N VAL A 56 28.26 -6.09 -6.02
CA VAL A 56 29.02 -4.98 -6.59
C VAL A 56 30.10 -5.50 -7.51
N ARG A 57 30.19 -4.95 -8.72
CA ARG A 57 31.29 -5.18 -9.68
C ARG A 57 31.85 -3.82 -10.12
N GLU A 58 33.18 -3.63 -10.05
CA GLU A 58 33.85 -2.37 -10.43
C GLU A 58 33.22 -1.12 -9.78
N GLY A 59 32.85 -1.22 -8.49
CA GLY A 59 32.24 -0.13 -7.73
C GLY A 59 30.78 0.18 -8.06
N LYS A 60 30.17 -0.57 -9.00
CA LYS A 60 28.76 -0.41 -9.37
C LYS A 60 27.93 -1.56 -8.82
N VAL A 61 26.73 -1.25 -8.33
CA VAL A 61 25.75 -2.27 -7.90
C VAL A 61 25.16 -2.92 -9.16
N VAL A 62 25.43 -4.22 -9.33
CA VAL A 62 24.94 -5.02 -10.48
C VAL A 62 23.73 -5.85 -10.15
N GLN A 63 23.52 -6.20 -8.86
CA GLN A 63 22.35 -6.95 -8.42
C GLN A 63 21.94 -6.53 -7.02
N ARG A 64 20.63 -6.53 -6.76
CA ARG A 64 20.03 -6.26 -5.46
C ARG A 64 19.02 -7.36 -5.11
N GLU A 65 18.83 -7.56 -3.83
CA GLU A 65 17.77 -8.44 -3.34
C GLU A 65 16.38 -7.93 -3.70
N TRP A 66 15.45 -8.85 -3.79
CA TRP A 66 14.04 -8.53 -4.05
C TRP A 66 13.38 -7.79 -2.87
N ARG A 67 13.75 -8.13 -1.62
CA ARG A 67 13.24 -7.50 -0.39
C ARG A 67 14.35 -7.26 0.61
N VAL A 68 14.15 -6.28 1.47
CA VAL A 68 15.03 -6.01 2.60
C VAL A 68 14.86 -7.04 3.71
N HIS A 69 15.91 -7.22 4.51
CA HIS A 69 15.87 -7.92 5.78
C HIS A 69 15.50 -6.95 6.89
N ARG A 70 14.89 -7.47 7.95
CA ARG A 70 14.70 -6.72 9.19
C ARG A 70 15.55 -7.35 10.28
N PHE A 71 16.42 -6.55 10.86
CA PHE A 71 17.22 -7.00 11.99
C PHE A 71 16.35 -7.18 13.23
N HIS A 72 16.49 -8.30 13.90
CA HIS A 72 15.89 -8.58 15.18
C HIS A 72 16.96 -8.99 16.18
N SER A 73 16.94 -8.32 17.33
CA SER A 73 17.72 -8.69 18.49
C SER A 73 16.77 -9.32 19.52
N PRO A 74 16.51 -10.64 19.42
CA PRO A 74 15.46 -11.28 20.19
C PRO A 74 15.76 -11.44 21.68
N SER A 75 17.00 -11.20 22.11
CA SER A 75 17.39 -11.32 23.51
C SER A 75 18.37 -10.24 23.95
N ALA A 76 18.51 -10.08 25.26
CA ALA A 76 19.54 -9.24 25.90
C ALA A 76 20.94 -9.87 25.85
N GLN A 77 21.17 -10.87 25.02
CA GLN A 77 22.47 -11.55 24.89
C GLN A 77 23.51 -10.62 24.25
N LYS A 78 24.75 -10.82 24.62
CA LYS A 78 25.84 -9.90 24.26
C LYS A 78 26.25 -10.00 22.79
N ASN A 79 26.18 -11.20 22.19
CA ASN A 79 26.63 -11.46 20.83
C ASN A 79 25.51 -12.09 19.98
N ILE A 80 25.40 -11.68 18.73
CA ILE A 80 24.41 -12.20 17.79
C ILE A 80 25.14 -12.60 16.50
N ILE A 81 24.87 -13.80 16.00
CA ILE A 81 25.22 -14.23 14.66
C ILE A 81 23.92 -14.27 13.85
N VAL A 82 23.80 -13.44 12.83
CA VAL A 82 22.66 -13.46 11.90
C VAL A 82 23.07 -14.20 10.65
N ARG A 83 22.54 -15.41 10.45
CA ARG A 83 22.74 -16.20 9.25
C ARG A 83 21.59 -15.92 8.28
N SER A 84 21.88 -15.18 7.22
CA SER A 84 20.91 -14.78 6.21
C SER A 84 21.09 -15.55 4.90
N GLN A 85 20.04 -15.62 4.13
CA GLN A 85 20.04 -16.11 2.75
C GLN A 85 19.71 -14.95 1.80
N TRP A 86 20.24 -15.00 0.57
CA TRP A 86 19.90 -14.06 -0.48
C TRP A 86 18.41 -14.12 -0.81
N LYS A 87 17.73 -12.99 -0.72
CA LYS A 87 16.29 -12.90 -1.03
C LYS A 87 16.06 -12.75 -2.54
N GLY A 88 16.06 -13.86 -3.24
CA GLY A 88 15.49 -13.94 -4.59
C GLY A 88 13.97 -13.77 -4.56
N ARG A 89 13.38 -13.48 -5.73
CA ARG A 89 11.92 -13.41 -5.86
C ARG A 89 11.34 -14.83 -5.95
N PRO A 90 10.56 -15.30 -4.96
CA PRO A 90 10.00 -16.64 -4.97
C PRO A 90 8.80 -16.75 -5.93
N ALA A 91 8.44 -17.97 -6.33
CA ALA A 91 7.29 -18.22 -7.19
C ALA A 91 5.97 -17.74 -6.57
N ASN A 92 5.82 -17.87 -5.26
CA ASN A 92 4.66 -17.39 -4.48
C ASN A 92 4.76 -15.91 -4.08
N SER A 93 5.60 -15.13 -4.77
CA SER A 93 5.88 -13.72 -4.43
C SER A 93 4.64 -12.84 -4.31
N ALA A 94 3.54 -13.19 -4.99
CA ALA A 94 2.27 -12.46 -4.89
C ALA A 94 1.71 -12.45 -3.46
N PHE A 95 1.88 -13.54 -2.70
CA PHE A 95 1.35 -13.66 -1.34
C PHE A 95 2.06 -12.78 -0.30
N TYR A 96 3.19 -12.19 -0.68
CA TYR A 96 3.88 -11.21 0.15
C TYR A 96 3.38 -9.78 -0.07
N ALA A 97 2.43 -9.57 -0.98
CA ALA A 97 1.76 -8.27 -1.12
C ALA A 97 0.81 -8.02 0.06
N SER A 98 0.61 -6.75 0.43
CA SER A 98 -0.24 -6.37 1.57
C SER A 98 -1.67 -6.90 1.46
N ALA A 99 -2.23 -6.98 0.24
CA ALA A 99 -3.52 -7.59 0.00
C ALA A 99 -3.64 -9.01 0.60
N PHE A 100 -2.57 -9.78 0.56
CA PHE A 100 -2.54 -11.13 1.11
C PHE A 100 -2.02 -11.17 2.55
N SER A 101 -0.82 -10.61 2.79
CA SER A 101 -0.17 -10.72 4.10
C SER A 101 -0.91 -9.99 5.20
N ASP A 102 -1.50 -8.82 4.88
CA ASP A 102 -2.07 -7.93 5.89
C ASP A 102 -3.60 -8.03 5.95
N VAL A 103 -4.24 -8.57 4.91
CA VAL A 103 -5.71 -8.62 4.80
C VAL A 103 -6.22 -10.05 4.64
N ILE A 104 -6.04 -10.68 3.46
CA ILE A 104 -6.70 -11.95 3.11
C ILE A 104 -6.22 -13.11 3.99
N PHE A 105 -4.92 -13.17 4.29
CA PHE A 105 -4.33 -14.21 5.14
C PHE A 105 -4.12 -13.77 6.58
N ARG A 106 -4.44 -12.50 6.89
CA ARG A 106 -4.30 -11.98 8.24
C ARG A 106 -5.08 -12.84 9.23
N ARG A 107 -4.44 -13.14 10.36
CA ARG A 107 -5.08 -13.80 11.48
C ARG A 107 -5.66 -12.73 12.40
N PRO A 108 -6.92 -12.84 12.82
CA PRO A 108 -7.48 -11.93 13.82
C PRO A 108 -6.64 -11.94 15.09
N ASP A 109 -6.44 -10.77 15.69
CA ASP A 109 -5.74 -10.65 16.95
C ASP A 109 -6.43 -11.54 18.02
N GLY A 110 -5.67 -12.43 18.67
CA GLY A 110 -6.19 -13.40 19.63
C GLY A 110 -6.70 -14.72 19.03
N ALA A 111 -6.71 -14.87 17.71
CA ALA A 111 -6.96 -16.16 17.06
C ALA A 111 -5.70 -17.02 16.91
N SER A 112 -4.69 -16.78 17.73
CA SER A 112 -3.63 -17.76 17.91
C SER A 112 -4.29 -19.03 18.45
N PHE A 113 -4.32 -20.03 17.60
CA PHE A 113 -4.97 -21.29 17.91
C PHE A 113 -4.46 -21.87 19.22
N ARG A 114 -5.38 -22.06 20.17
CA ARG A 114 -5.38 -22.87 21.41
C ARG A 114 -4.12 -22.97 22.26
N HIS A 115 -2.97 -22.51 21.80
CA HIS A 115 -1.76 -22.45 22.59
C HIS A 115 -1.17 -21.05 22.47
N PRO A 116 -1.67 -20.07 23.27
CA PRO A 116 -0.96 -18.81 23.43
C PRO A 116 0.43 -19.18 23.94
N ARG A 117 1.41 -19.14 23.05
CA ARG A 117 2.77 -19.41 23.47
C ARG A 117 3.23 -18.24 24.29
N LYS A 118 3.31 -18.46 25.59
CA LYS A 118 3.90 -17.54 26.55
C LYS A 118 5.41 -17.38 26.39
N GLU A 119 6.01 -18.13 25.48
CA GLU A 119 7.44 -18.02 25.25
C GLU A 119 7.71 -16.89 24.25
N ALA A 120 8.20 -15.80 24.79
CA ALA A 120 8.80 -14.77 23.96
C ALA A 120 9.93 -15.43 23.13
N PRO A 121 9.97 -15.25 21.80
CA PRO A 121 11.10 -15.71 21.03
C PRO A 121 12.36 -15.02 21.57
N GLY A 122 13.31 -15.77 22.13
CA GLY A 122 14.53 -15.15 22.61
C GLY A 122 15.29 -15.85 23.72
N LEU A 123 14.79 -16.91 24.32
CA LEU A 123 15.45 -17.59 25.45
C LEU A 123 16.43 -18.69 25.04
N GLY A 124 16.38 -19.21 23.79
CA GLY A 124 17.29 -20.25 23.31
C GLY A 124 18.57 -19.71 22.67
N ASN A 125 19.55 -20.60 22.47
CA ASN A 125 20.80 -20.27 21.77
C ASN A 125 20.62 -20.18 20.25
N VAL A 126 19.48 -20.65 19.70
CA VAL A 126 19.10 -20.51 18.29
C VAL A 126 17.68 -19.91 18.19
N CYS A 127 17.54 -18.90 17.34
CA CYS A 127 16.25 -18.32 16.96
C CYS A 127 16.07 -18.44 15.45
N ILE A 128 14.97 -19.05 15.02
CA ILE A 128 14.63 -19.18 13.58
C ILE A 128 13.43 -18.31 13.32
N ARG A 129 13.51 -17.52 12.24
CA ARG A 129 12.43 -16.65 11.75
C ARG A 129 12.25 -16.83 10.26
N ILE A 130 11.07 -17.29 9.85
CA ILE A 130 10.75 -17.57 8.44
C ILE A 130 9.46 -16.87 8.02
N PRO A 131 9.35 -16.41 6.77
CA PRO A 131 8.10 -15.94 6.21
C PRO A 131 7.28 -17.11 5.65
N ALA A 132 6.00 -17.19 6.02
CA ALA A 132 5.06 -18.13 5.41
C ALA A 132 3.64 -17.53 5.42
N PRO A 133 3.37 -16.57 4.51
CA PRO A 133 2.08 -15.86 4.47
C PRO A 133 0.92 -16.74 3.98
N GLU A 134 1.18 -17.78 3.18
CA GLU A 134 0.16 -18.64 2.58
C GLU A 134 -0.40 -19.73 3.50
N VAL A 135 0.08 -19.82 4.74
CA VAL A 135 -0.40 -20.78 5.72
C VAL A 135 -1.82 -20.41 6.17
N ARG A 136 -2.75 -21.32 5.96
CA ARG A 136 -4.19 -21.09 6.23
C ARG A 136 -4.46 -20.90 7.72
N SER A 137 -5.57 -20.27 8.04
CA SER A 137 -5.96 -20.01 9.43
C SER A 137 -6.15 -21.28 10.29
N SER A 138 -6.46 -22.43 9.67
CA SER A 138 -6.55 -23.74 10.33
C SER A 138 -5.23 -24.50 10.44
N GLU A 139 -4.13 -23.89 9.99
CA GLU A 139 -2.82 -24.52 9.90
C GLU A 139 -1.77 -23.74 10.68
N SER A 140 -0.67 -24.39 11.01
CA SER A 140 0.50 -23.78 11.64
C SER A 140 1.77 -24.30 10.98
N VAL A 141 2.83 -23.50 11.07
CA VAL A 141 4.18 -23.97 10.70
C VAL A 141 4.78 -24.72 11.87
N GLY A 142 5.33 -25.86 11.58
CA GLY A 142 6.11 -26.68 12.52
C GLY A 142 7.53 -26.89 12.03
N LEU A 143 8.39 -27.27 12.95
CA LEU A 143 9.75 -27.74 12.71
C LEU A 143 9.89 -29.15 13.26
N VAL A 144 10.48 -30.03 12.49
CA VAL A 144 10.85 -31.40 12.87
C VAL A 144 12.34 -31.61 12.56
N GLY A 145 13.01 -32.53 13.26
CA GLY A 145 14.40 -32.76 12.97
C GLY A 145 14.99 -33.95 13.72
N SER A 146 16.25 -34.22 13.42
CA SER A 146 17.07 -35.23 14.12
C SER A 146 17.46 -34.73 15.52
N GLY A 147 17.97 -35.63 16.32
CA GLY A 147 18.44 -35.31 17.67
C GLY A 147 17.33 -35.29 18.72
N ARG A 148 17.76 -35.39 19.97
CA ARG A 148 16.84 -35.49 21.11
C ARG A 148 16.00 -34.25 21.31
N GLU A 149 16.57 -33.08 21.11
CA GLU A 149 15.89 -31.77 21.26
C GLU A 149 14.74 -31.60 20.26
N LEU A 150 14.91 -32.12 19.04
CA LEU A 150 13.88 -32.07 18.01
C LEU A 150 13.02 -33.35 17.93
N GLY A 151 13.27 -34.34 18.81
CA GLY A 151 12.45 -35.53 18.96
C GLY A 151 12.57 -36.55 17.84
N ASP A 152 13.76 -36.67 17.19
CA ASP A 152 14.08 -37.66 16.17
C ASP A 152 13.05 -37.81 15.08
N TRP A 153 12.64 -36.71 14.47
CA TRP A 153 11.63 -36.60 13.40
C TRP A 153 10.20 -37.01 13.80
N LYS A 154 9.96 -37.31 15.09
CA LYS A 154 8.65 -37.78 15.60
C LYS A 154 7.84 -36.70 16.26
N LYS A 155 8.45 -35.56 16.62
CA LYS A 155 7.80 -34.48 17.34
C LYS A 155 7.81 -33.22 16.51
N VAL A 156 6.64 -32.59 16.39
CA VAL A 156 6.51 -31.29 15.75
C VAL A 156 6.70 -30.18 16.79
N HIS A 157 7.63 -29.29 16.55
CA HIS A 157 7.82 -28.05 17.30
C HIS A 157 7.16 -26.90 16.54
N LEU A 158 6.04 -26.38 17.07
CA LEU A 158 5.30 -25.33 16.38
C LEU A 158 6.03 -23.99 16.46
N LEU A 159 6.04 -23.24 15.38
CA LEU A 159 6.48 -21.86 15.35
C LEU A 159 5.35 -20.94 15.84
N SER A 160 5.73 -19.82 16.46
CA SER A 160 4.80 -18.77 16.87
C SER A 160 4.43 -17.90 15.66
N ASP A 161 3.14 -17.60 15.49
CA ASP A 161 2.59 -16.70 14.50
C ASP A 161 2.29 -15.29 15.06
N ALA A 162 2.77 -14.96 16.24
CA ALA A 162 2.55 -13.67 16.88
C ALA A 162 2.99 -12.47 16.04
N THR A 163 3.92 -12.69 15.10
CA THR A 163 4.41 -11.68 14.14
C THR A 163 4.06 -12.04 12.70
N PHE A 164 2.89 -12.70 12.48
CA PHE A 164 2.45 -13.06 11.13
C PHE A 164 2.63 -11.89 10.15
N PRO A 165 3.08 -12.12 8.92
CA PRO A 165 3.33 -13.40 8.23
C PRO A 165 4.67 -14.08 8.57
N TRP A 166 5.35 -13.62 9.61
CA TRP A 166 6.58 -14.20 10.11
C TRP A 166 6.29 -15.21 11.21
N TRP A 167 6.94 -16.36 11.12
CA TRP A 167 6.84 -17.45 12.06
C TRP A 167 8.17 -17.60 12.79
N VAL A 168 8.13 -17.70 14.11
CA VAL A 168 9.33 -17.65 14.95
C VAL A 168 9.37 -18.82 15.92
N ILE A 169 10.55 -19.43 16.10
CA ILE A 169 10.83 -20.41 17.14
C ILE A 169 12.20 -20.15 17.74
N SER A 170 12.32 -20.34 19.06
CA SER A 170 13.60 -20.36 19.76
C SER A 170 13.85 -21.75 20.31
N LEU A 171 15.08 -22.23 20.17
CA LEU A 171 15.51 -23.58 20.52
C LEU A 171 16.84 -23.50 21.28
N ASP A 172 17.08 -24.47 22.17
CA ASP A 172 18.38 -24.76 22.74
C ASP A 172 18.95 -25.95 22.01
N ILE A 173 19.99 -25.73 21.21
CA ILE A 173 20.67 -26.73 20.42
C ILE A 173 22.01 -27.06 21.12
N THR A 174 22.24 -28.34 21.41
CA THR A 174 23.41 -28.81 22.11
C THR A 174 24.38 -29.64 21.24
N GLU A 175 23.89 -30.07 20.06
CA GLU A 175 24.66 -30.82 19.07
C GLU A 175 24.25 -30.45 17.63
N PRO A 176 25.10 -30.71 16.63
CA PRO A 176 24.73 -30.57 15.22
C PRO A 176 23.54 -31.47 14.87
N MET A 177 22.55 -30.93 14.17
CA MET A 177 21.37 -31.71 13.79
C MET A 177 20.73 -31.20 12.51
N GLU A 178 19.98 -32.07 11.84
CA GLU A 178 19.16 -31.75 10.68
C GLU A 178 17.75 -31.35 11.09
N TYR A 179 17.15 -30.46 10.33
CA TYR A 179 15.75 -30.06 10.54
C TYR A 179 15.05 -29.73 9.21
N LYS A 180 13.73 -29.71 9.26
CA LYS A 180 12.86 -29.38 8.13
C LYS A 180 11.58 -28.70 8.60
N PHE A 181 11.05 -27.81 7.78
CA PHE A 181 9.76 -27.19 8.08
C PHE A 181 8.61 -28.05 7.58
N VAL A 182 7.49 -27.99 8.29
CA VAL A 182 6.25 -28.68 7.95
C VAL A 182 5.05 -27.74 8.15
N ILE A 183 4.02 -27.94 7.36
CA ILE A 183 2.69 -27.34 7.64
C ILE A 183 1.83 -28.41 8.30
N VAL A 184 1.27 -28.09 9.44
CA VAL A 184 0.44 -28.99 10.24
C VAL A 184 -0.97 -28.44 10.43
N ASP A 185 -1.92 -29.32 10.69
CA ASP A 185 -3.21 -28.95 11.22
C ASP A 185 -3.05 -28.35 12.62
N SER A 186 -3.62 -27.16 12.86
CA SER A 186 -3.43 -26.45 14.14
C SER A 186 -4.05 -27.13 15.34
N LYS A 187 -5.05 -28.05 15.12
CA LYS A 187 -5.76 -28.75 16.18
C LYS A 187 -5.18 -30.13 16.47
N THR A 188 -4.91 -30.90 15.41
CA THR A 188 -4.47 -32.29 15.50
C THR A 188 -2.95 -32.43 15.51
N LEU A 189 -2.21 -31.42 15.04
CA LEU A 189 -0.76 -31.44 14.78
C LEU A 189 -0.35 -32.46 13.71
N GLU A 190 -1.30 -32.97 12.94
CA GLU A 190 -1.02 -33.85 11.81
C GLU A 190 -0.29 -33.06 10.71
N ILE A 191 0.80 -33.63 10.18
CA ILE A 191 1.59 -33.03 9.12
C ILE A 191 0.81 -33.13 7.81
N LYS A 192 0.46 -31.99 7.24
CA LYS A 192 -0.23 -31.86 5.94
C LYS A 192 0.74 -31.71 4.78
N LEU A 193 1.82 -30.96 4.98
CA LEU A 193 2.81 -30.72 3.94
C LEU A 193 4.23 -30.71 4.55
N TRP A 194 5.13 -31.30 3.79
CA TRP A 194 6.55 -31.19 4.02
C TRP A 194 7.15 -30.11 3.12
N GLU A 195 8.15 -29.41 3.63
CA GLU A 195 8.99 -28.55 2.84
C GLU A 195 9.70 -29.36 1.74
N GLU A 196 9.80 -28.81 0.55
CA GLU A 196 10.55 -29.39 -0.57
C GLU A 196 12.06 -29.11 -0.43
N GLY A 197 12.88 -29.89 -1.17
CA GLY A 197 14.33 -29.74 -1.15
C GLY A 197 15.03 -30.52 -0.03
N PRO A 198 16.32 -30.29 0.20
CA PRO A 198 17.12 -30.98 1.22
C PRO A 198 16.72 -30.54 2.64
N ASN A 199 17.17 -31.30 3.63
CA ASN A 199 17.06 -30.89 5.02
C ASN A 199 17.98 -29.69 5.29
N HIS A 200 17.57 -28.82 6.19
CA HIS A 200 18.43 -27.79 6.77
C HIS A 200 19.34 -28.41 7.81
N PHE A 201 20.42 -27.72 8.13
CA PHE A 201 21.41 -28.23 9.05
C PHE A 201 21.93 -27.16 10.03
N PHE A 202 21.89 -27.47 11.32
CA PHE A 202 22.63 -26.73 12.34
C PHE A 202 24.04 -27.29 12.41
N GLY A 203 25.01 -26.67 11.72
CA GLY A 203 26.36 -27.21 11.61
C GLY A 203 27.18 -27.11 12.88
N GLU A 204 26.95 -26.07 13.68
CA GLU A 204 27.70 -25.82 14.90
C GLU A 204 26.77 -25.28 15.99
N VAL A 205 27.04 -25.70 17.22
CA VAL A 205 26.40 -25.12 18.41
C VAL A 205 26.96 -23.71 18.63
N PRO A 206 26.10 -22.68 18.78
CA PRO A 206 26.59 -21.34 19.04
C PRO A 206 27.45 -21.28 20.31
N PRO A 207 28.53 -20.47 20.32
CA PRO A 207 29.34 -20.25 21.52
C PRO A 207 28.50 -19.78 22.72
N GLN A 208 28.97 -20.00 23.91
CA GLN A 208 28.37 -19.49 25.13
C GLN A 208 28.18 -17.96 25.03
N ASP A 209 27.08 -17.41 25.54
CA ASP A 209 26.70 -16.00 25.44
C ASP A 209 26.49 -15.49 23.99
N THR A 210 26.25 -16.39 23.06
CA THR A 210 25.95 -16.06 21.66
C THR A 210 24.62 -16.68 21.24
N GLN A 211 23.83 -15.92 20.51
CA GLN A 211 22.60 -16.40 19.87
C GLN A 211 22.79 -16.44 18.36
N LEU A 212 22.47 -17.58 17.76
CA LEU A 212 22.36 -17.74 16.31
C LEU A 212 20.94 -17.37 15.88
N VAL A 213 20.81 -16.34 15.08
CA VAL A 213 19.54 -15.95 14.45
C VAL A 213 19.57 -16.41 12.99
N ILE A 214 18.75 -17.39 12.66
CA ILE A 214 18.53 -17.85 11.28
C ILE A 214 17.31 -17.07 10.77
N ALA A 215 17.59 -16.06 9.97
CA ALA A 215 16.57 -15.17 9.45
C ALA A 215 16.37 -15.40 7.95
N ASP A 216 15.10 -15.32 7.55
CA ASP A 216 14.71 -15.21 6.15
C ASP A 216 14.96 -16.44 5.27
N ILE A 217 15.09 -17.63 5.84
CA ILE A 217 14.90 -18.87 5.08
C ILE A 217 13.50 -18.81 4.48
N GLN A 218 13.40 -19.01 3.17
CA GLN A 218 12.13 -19.12 2.47
C GLN A 218 11.81 -20.60 2.25
N PRO A 219 11.07 -21.27 3.15
CA PRO A 219 10.73 -22.66 2.96
C PRO A 219 9.83 -22.79 1.72
N THR A 220 10.14 -23.76 0.88
CA THR A 220 9.36 -24.05 -0.32
C THR A 220 8.41 -25.20 -0.02
N PHE A 221 7.12 -24.92 0.01
CA PHE A 221 6.09 -25.94 0.11
C PHE A 221 5.46 -26.24 -1.25
N PRO A 222 4.89 -27.45 -1.45
CA PRO A 222 4.12 -27.74 -2.65
C PRO A 222 3.08 -26.65 -2.93
N THR A 223 3.06 -26.16 -4.17
CA THR A 223 2.20 -25.03 -4.55
C THR A 223 0.73 -25.34 -4.32
N ARG A 224 0.07 -24.53 -3.55
CA ARG A 224 -1.38 -24.55 -3.35
C ARG A 224 -1.99 -23.30 -3.98
N PRO A 225 -2.75 -23.44 -5.09
CA PRO A 225 -3.36 -22.28 -5.70
C PRO A 225 -4.36 -21.64 -4.75
N TRP A 226 -4.26 -20.32 -4.57
CA TRP A 226 -5.31 -19.55 -3.93
C TRP A 226 -6.39 -19.22 -4.96
N ARG A 227 -7.64 -19.39 -4.56
CA ARG A 227 -8.81 -19.01 -5.34
C ARG A 227 -9.67 -18.09 -4.50
N GLY A 228 -9.96 -16.91 -5.03
CA GLY A 228 -10.82 -15.93 -4.40
C GLY A 228 -11.74 -15.31 -5.44
N THR A 229 -12.84 -14.76 -4.96
CA THR A 229 -13.81 -14.01 -5.75
C THR A 229 -13.83 -12.56 -5.28
N GLY A 230 -14.30 -11.67 -6.15
CA GLY A 230 -14.47 -10.26 -5.83
C GLY A 230 -15.44 -9.59 -6.81
N ILE A 231 -15.83 -8.38 -6.47
CA ILE A 231 -16.69 -7.54 -7.30
C ILE A 231 -15.96 -6.25 -7.66
N ALA A 232 -16.21 -5.72 -8.85
CA ALA A 232 -15.81 -4.39 -9.27
C ALA A 232 -17.03 -3.48 -9.33
N VAL A 233 -16.98 -2.34 -8.64
CA VAL A 233 -18.12 -1.44 -8.51
C VAL A 233 -17.65 0.01 -8.39
N PRO A 234 -18.33 0.99 -9.02
CA PRO A 234 -18.11 2.40 -8.72
C PRO A 234 -18.75 2.76 -7.38
N VAL A 235 -18.07 3.57 -6.56
CA VAL A 235 -18.60 4.00 -5.27
C VAL A 235 -19.94 4.74 -5.44
N PHE A 236 -20.06 5.60 -6.46
CA PHE A 236 -21.28 6.38 -6.69
C PHE A 236 -22.52 5.53 -6.99
N SER A 237 -22.37 4.27 -7.41
CA SER A 237 -23.51 3.37 -7.66
C SER A 237 -24.01 2.63 -6.42
N LEU A 238 -23.29 2.72 -5.31
CA LEU A 238 -23.73 2.14 -4.05
C LEU A 238 -24.92 2.94 -3.50
N ARG A 239 -25.89 2.23 -2.94
CA ARG A 239 -27.08 2.82 -2.32
C ARG A 239 -27.37 2.12 -1.00
N SER A 240 -27.51 2.89 0.04
CA SER A 240 -27.94 2.43 1.35
C SER A 240 -28.97 3.40 1.94
N GLU A 241 -29.57 3.01 3.06
CA GLU A 241 -30.46 3.92 3.79
C GLU A 241 -29.72 5.16 4.34
N GLU A 242 -28.40 5.13 4.40
CA GLU A 242 -27.55 6.21 4.91
C GLU A 242 -27.08 7.16 3.80
N SER A 243 -27.08 6.74 2.53
CA SER A 243 -26.62 7.53 1.38
C SER A 243 -27.42 8.82 1.20
N PHE A 244 -26.80 9.86 0.64
CA PHE A 244 -27.41 11.14 0.33
C PHE A 244 -27.51 11.35 -1.19
N GLY A 245 -28.37 10.56 -1.84
CA GLY A 245 -28.64 10.63 -3.28
C GLY A 245 -27.54 10.02 -4.18
N VAL A 246 -26.40 9.62 -3.62
CA VAL A 246 -25.26 9.00 -4.32
C VAL A 246 -24.52 8.10 -3.35
N GLY A 247 -23.82 7.08 -3.85
CA GLY A 247 -22.97 6.25 -3.02
C GLY A 247 -21.78 7.02 -2.41
N GLU A 248 -21.45 6.71 -1.17
CA GLU A 248 -20.50 7.43 -0.34
C GLU A 248 -19.42 6.47 0.21
N PHE A 249 -18.32 6.99 0.77
CA PHE A 249 -17.30 6.15 1.36
C PHE A 249 -17.83 5.30 2.54
N ASN A 250 -18.87 5.76 3.23
CA ASN A 250 -19.52 4.96 4.27
C ASN A 250 -20.19 3.70 3.69
N ASP A 251 -20.73 3.77 2.48
CA ASP A 251 -21.40 2.64 1.82
C ASP A 251 -20.45 1.48 1.48
N ILE A 252 -19.14 1.76 1.41
CA ILE A 252 -18.12 0.71 1.26
C ILE A 252 -18.18 -0.29 2.41
N LYS A 253 -18.52 0.14 3.64
CA LYS A 253 -18.65 -0.76 4.79
C LYS A 253 -19.80 -1.74 4.60
N HIS A 254 -20.95 -1.28 4.11
CA HIS A 254 -22.09 -2.14 3.78
C HIS A 254 -21.76 -3.13 2.66
N LEU A 255 -21.00 -2.68 1.65
CA LEU A 255 -20.51 -3.55 0.59
C LEU A 255 -19.53 -4.61 1.12
N VAL A 256 -18.68 -4.26 2.07
CA VAL A 256 -17.78 -5.21 2.76
C VAL A 256 -18.58 -6.26 3.53
N ASP A 257 -19.63 -5.88 4.27
CA ASP A 257 -20.51 -6.82 4.95
C ASP A 257 -21.17 -7.81 3.99
N TRP A 258 -21.62 -7.30 2.84
CA TRP A 258 -22.16 -8.14 1.79
C TRP A 258 -21.09 -9.08 1.20
N ALA A 259 -19.88 -8.57 0.94
CA ALA A 259 -18.75 -9.36 0.43
C ALA A 259 -18.42 -10.52 1.38
N VAL A 260 -18.35 -10.25 2.68
CA VAL A 260 -18.10 -11.29 3.70
C VAL A 260 -19.21 -12.34 3.68
N LYS A 261 -20.48 -11.93 3.67
CA LYS A 261 -21.64 -12.85 3.63
C LYS A 261 -21.66 -13.74 2.39
N THR A 262 -21.12 -13.25 1.27
CA THR A 262 -21.06 -13.97 -0.01
C THR A 262 -19.72 -14.66 -0.27
N GLY A 263 -18.78 -14.62 0.70
CA GLY A 263 -17.48 -15.27 0.62
C GLY A 263 -16.49 -14.60 -0.36
N GLN A 264 -16.67 -13.32 -0.62
CA GLN A 264 -15.76 -12.55 -1.47
C GLN A 264 -14.61 -11.97 -0.64
N SER A 265 -13.41 -11.97 -1.22
CA SER A 265 -12.18 -11.52 -0.55
C SER A 265 -11.64 -10.20 -1.10
N VAL A 266 -12.17 -9.72 -2.22
CA VAL A 266 -11.67 -8.52 -2.90
C VAL A 266 -12.85 -7.66 -3.35
N VAL A 267 -12.78 -6.36 -3.06
CA VAL A 267 -13.66 -5.34 -3.65
C VAL A 267 -12.79 -4.40 -4.48
N GLN A 268 -13.04 -4.33 -5.78
CA GLN A 268 -12.42 -3.35 -6.66
C GLN A 268 -13.32 -2.14 -6.79
N LEU A 269 -12.79 -0.97 -6.47
CA LEU A 269 -13.46 0.31 -6.66
C LEU A 269 -12.96 0.94 -7.97
N LEU A 270 -13.88 1.48 -8.78
CA LEU A 270 -13.52 2.34 -9.91
C LEU A 270 -12.85 3.62 -9.39
N PRO A 271 -12.23 4.45 -10.28
CA PRO A 271 -11.50 5.63 -9.83
C PRO A 271 -12.31 6.52 -8.90
N ILE A 272 -11.66 6.96 -7.82
CA ILE A 272 -12.28 7.78 -6.75
C ILE A 272 -11.75 9.21 -6.69
N ASN A 273 -10.89 9.55 -7.62
CA ASN A 273 -10.30 10.88 -7.71
C ASN A 273 -11.34 11.93 -8.11
N ASP A 274 -11.04 13.18 -7.76
CA ASP A 274 -11.90 14.31 -8.12
C ASP A 274 -11.94 14.55 -9.63
N THR A 275 -13.14 14.62 -10.19
CA THR A 275 -13.42 14.87 -11.60
C THR A 275 -14.21 16.17 -11.80
N THR A 276 -14.35 16.99 -10.75
CA THR A 276 -15.17 18.21 -10.78
C THR A 276 -14.53 19.28 -11.66
N MET A 277 -15.12 19.50 -12.84
CA MET A 277 -14.68 20.51 -13.82
C MET A 277 -15.71 21.62 -13.99
N THR A 278 -16.96 21.24 -14.23
CA THR A 278 -18.05 22.14 -14.65
C THR A 278 -19.19 22.19 -13.66
N HIS A 279 -19.16 21.38 -12.62
CA HIS A 279 -20.29 21.16 -11.68
C HIS A 279 -21.57 20.66 -12.37
N THR A 280 -21.42 19.99 -13.53
CA THR A 280 -22.51 19.36 -14.26
C THR A 280 -22.42 17.85 -14.21
N TRP A 281 -23.43 17.14 -14.71
CA TRP A 281 -23.47 15.70 -14.81
C TRP A 281 -22.25 15.10 -15.58
N GLN A 282 -21.60 15.88 -16.44
CA GLN A 282 -20.40 15.46 -17.18
C GLN A 282 -19.23 15.11 -16.26
N ASP A 283 -19.20 15.68 -15.07
CA ASP A 283 -18.19 15.41 -14.05
C ASP A 283 -18.35 14.02 -13.40
N SER A 284 -19.42 13.27 -13.72
CA SER A 284 -19.65 11.92 -13.19
C SER A 284 -18.75 10.84 -13.80
N TYR A 285 -18.03 11.14 -14.90
CA TYR A 285 -17.14 10.19 -15.56
C TYR A 285 -15.83 9.99 -14.77
N PRO A 286 -15.60 8.82 -14.15
CA PRO A 286 -14.54 8.66 -13.14
C PRO A 286 -13.12 8.65 -13.70
N TYR A 287 -12.95 8.48 -15.03
CA TYR A 287 -11.63 8.40 -15.66
C TYR A 287 -11.08 9.75 -16.13
N ASN A 288 -11.83 10.84 -15.99
CA ASN A 288 -11.40 12.18 -16.38
C ASN A 288 -11.09 13.05 -15.15
N ALA A 289 -10.10 12.62 -14.36
CA ALA A 289 -9.77 13.28 -13.12
C ALA A 289 -9.13 14.67 -13.31
N VAL A 290 -9.55 15.65 -12.51
CA VAL A 290 -8.88 16.95 -12.39
C VAL A 290 -7.67 16.90 -11.48
N SER A 291 -7.56 15.86 -10.66
CA SER A 291 -6.40 15.62 -9.78
C SER A 291 -6.16 14.14 -9.60
N SER A 292 -4.92 13.71 -9.77
CA SER A 292 -4.48 12.34 -9.48
C SER A 292 -4.35 12.02 -7.99
N PHE A 293 -4.53 13.01 -7.12
CA PHE A 293 -4.32 12.91 -5.68
C PHE A 293 -5.58 13.18 -4.87
N ALA A 294 -6.38 14.15 -5.28
CA ALA A 294 -7.57 14.56 -4.55
C ALA A 294 -8.73 13.57 -4.72
N LEU A 295 -9.50 13.38 -3.65
CA LEU A 295 -10.69 12.54 -3.62
C LEU A 295 -11.92 13.35 -4.04
N HIS A 296 -12.87 12.70 -4.74
CA HIS A 296 -14.07 13.38 -5.23
C HIS A 296 -15.02 13.77 -4.07
N PRO A 297 -15.42 15.04 -3.96
CA PRO A 297 -16.27 15.53 -2.87
C PRO A 297 -17.62 14.83 -2.75
N GLN A 298 -18.18 14.27 -3.84
CA GLN A 298 -19.45 13.55 -3.80
C GLN A 298 -19.47 12.35 -2.87
N PHE A 299 -18.31 11.75 -2.57
CA PHE A 299 -18.20 10.56 -1.73
C PHE A 299 -18.25 10.84 -0.23
N ILE A 300 -18.34 12.11 0.15
CA ILE A 300 -18.41 12.51 1.56
C ILE A 300 -19.72 12.03 2.20
N HIS A 301 -19.61 11.36 3.36
CA HIS A 301 -20.76 11.04 4.19
C HIS A 301 -20.99 12.18 5.19
N LEU A 302 -22.06 12.92 4.99
CA LEU A 302 -22.34 14.17 5.69
C LEU A 302 -22.52 14.00 7.22
N PRO A 303 -23.28 12.99 7.72
CA PRO A 303 -23.43 12.77 9.15
C PRO A 303 -22.09 12.46 9.85
N ALA A 304 -21.25 11.62 9.24
CA ALA A 304 -19.93 11.30 9.79
C ALA A 304 -18.98 12.52 9.78
N ALA A 305 -19.13 13.43 8.82
CA ALA A 305 -18.44 14.72 8.84
C ALA A 305 -18.93 15.64 9.97
N GLY A 306 -20.10 15.38 10.52
CA GLY A 306 -20.69 16.11 11.63
C GLY A 306 -21.85 17.05 11.24
N VAL A 307 -22.37 16.94 10.04
CA VAL A 307 -23.60 17.59 9.62
C VAL A 307 -24.76 17.02 10.44
N LYS A 308 -25.67 17.90 10.90
CA LYS A 308 -26.84 17.45 11.67
C LYS A 308 -27.93 16.94 10.74
N GLU A 309 -28.51 15.82 11.10
CA GLU A 309 -29.66 15.24 10.42
C GLU A 309 -30.98 15.88 10.90
N ASP A 310 -31.11 17.18 10.72
CA ASP A 310 -32.33 17.93 11.02
C ASP A 310 -33.43 17.71 9.96
N ALA A 311 -34.57 18.37 10.13
CA ALA A 311 -35.69 18.22 9.22
C ALA A 311 -35.36 18.64 7.77
N ALA A 312 -34.56 19.68 7.58
CA ALA A 312 -34.16 20.15 6.26
C ALA A 312 -33.23 19.15 5.57
N TYR A 313 -32.26 18.60 6.30
CA TYR A 313 -31.39 17.51 5.82
C TYR A 313 -32.21 16.30 5.37
N LYS A 314 -33.14 15.83 6.24
CA LYS A 314 -33.96 14.65 5.95
C LYS A 314 -34.86 14.85 4.72
N ALA A 315 -35.51 16.00 4.63
CA ALA A 315 -36.36 16.33 3.46
C ALA A 315 -35.53 16.35 2.16
N ARG A 316 -34.35 16.97 2.18
CA ARG A 316 -33.47 17.01 1.01
C ARG A 316 -32.94 15.65 0.62
N LYS A 317 -32.55 14.82 1.61
CA LYS A 317 -32.14 13.44 1.39
C LYS A 317 -33.27 12.64 0.74
N GLU A 318 -34.47 12.68 1.30
CA GLU A 318 -35.64 11.97 0.77
C GLU A 318 -35.96 12.37 -0.66
N GLU A 319 -35.88 13.66 -0.98
CA GLU A 319 -36.07 14.19 -2.34
C GLU A 319 -35.07 13.55 -3.33
N LEU A 320 -33.76 13.55 -2.97
CA LEU A 320 -32.71 13.04 -3.84
C LEU A 320 -32.73 11.50 -3.95
N GLU A 321 -33.10 10.81 -2.88
CA GLU A 321 -33.20 9.34 -2.86
C GLU A 321 -34.42 8.82 -3.63
N ALA A 322 -35.48 9.61 -3.77
CA ALA A 322 -36.68 9.26 -4.51
C ALA A 322 -36.50 9.30 -6.03
N LEU A 323 -35.40 9.90 -6.51
CA LEU A 323 -35.15 10.03 -7.95
C LEU A 323 -34.83 8.67 -8.59
N PRO A 324 -35.30 8.39 -9.82
CA PRO A 324 -35.03 7.15 -10.54
C PRO A 324 -33.56 7.01 -10.99
N ALA A 325 -32.85 8.13 -11.04
CA ALA A 325 -31.42 8.21 -11.38
C ALA A 325 -30.75 9.27 -10.51
N ILE A 326 -29.43 9.16 -10.39
CA ILE A 326 -28.63 10.13 -9.61
C ILE A 326 -28.67 11.49 -10.30
N ASP A 327 -29.13 12.50 -9.58
CA ASP A 327 -28.93 13.90 -9.96
C ASP A 327 -27.61 14.41 -9.39
N TYR A 328 -26.52 14.21 -10.14
CA TYR A 328 -25.18 14.58 -9.70
C TYR A 328 -25.04 16.08 -9.37
N GLU A 329 -25.71 16.93 -10.11
CA GLU A 329 -25.67 18.40 -9.91
C GLU A 329 -26.32 18.77 -8.59
N ALA A 330 -27.54 18.29 -8.35
CA ALA A 330 -28.28 18.56 -7.12
C ALA A 330 -27.60 17.97 -5.87
N VAL A 331 -27.08 16.76 -5.99
CA VAL A 331 -26.33 16.09 -4.90
C VAL A 331 -25.06 16.86 -4.55
N ASN A 332 -24.24 17.19 -5.54
CA ASN A 332 -22.98 17.89 -5.31
C ASN A 332 -23.20 19.30 -4.77
N ALA A 333 -24.17 20.03 -5.30
CA ALA A 333 -24.52 21.36 -4.79
C ALA A 333 -24.97 21.33 -3.33
N ALA A 334 -25.86 20.39 -2.97
CA ALA A 334 -26.35 20.25 -1.60
C ALA A 334 -25.21 19.83 -0.62
N LYS A 335 -24.36 18.88 -1.02
CA LYS A 335 -23.22 18.46 -0.20
C LYS A 335 -22.23 19.58 0.03
N LEU A 336 -21.86 20.32 -1.01
CA LEU A 336 -20.93 21.45 -0.89
C LEU A 336 -21.50 22.56 -0.01
N GLU A 337 -22.80 22.87 -0.12
CA GLU A 337 -23.48 23.86 0.73
C GLU A 337 -23.43 23.47 2.21
N LEU A 338 -23.83 22.24 2.52
CA LEU A 338 -23.82 21.71 3.89
C LEU A 338 -22.41 21.66 4.47
N MET A 339 -21.42 21.26 3.68
CA MET A 339 -20.02 21.25 4.11
C MET A 339 -19.44 22.66 4.29
N LYS A 340 -19.80 23.63 3.45
CA LYS A 340 -19.42 25.04 3.66
C LYS A 340 -20.01 25.59 4.95
N SER A 341 -21.27 25.25 5.25
CA SER A 341 -21.90 25.62 6.51
C SER A 341 -21.19 25.02 7.73
N LEU A 342 -20.86 23.71 7.66
CA LEU A 342 -20.11 22.99 8.69
C LEU A 342 -18.73 23.60 8.92
N TYR A 343 -17.99 23.87 7.83
CA TYR A 343 -16.64 24.46 7.86
C TYR A 343 -16.61 25.81 8.57
N LYS A 344 -17.59 26.69 8.29
CA LYS A 344 -17.73 28.01 8.92
C LYS A 344 -18.17 27.92 10.39
N GLY A 345 -18.77 26.81 10.78
CA GLY A 345 -19.29 26.57 12.12
C GLY A 345 -18.23 26.22 13.16
N ALA A 346 -18.66 26.03 14.41
CA ALA A 346 -17.75 25.71 15.54
C ALA A 346 -16.99 24.38 15.35
N LYS A 347 -17.64 23.37 14.74
CA LYS A 347 -17.01 22.07 14.47
C LYS A 347 -15.89 22.20 13.44
N GLY A 348 -16.10 22.93 12.35
CA GLY A 348 -15.07 23.19 11.34
C GLY A 348 -13.88 23.93 11.94
N LYS A 349 -14.12 25.01 12.68
CA LYS A 349 -13.06 25.77 13.36
C LYS A 349 -12.22 24.89 14.29
N LYS A 350 -12.88 24.06 15.10
CA LYS A 350 -12.18 23.10 15.99
C LYS A 350 -11.35 22.09 15.21
N ALA A 351 -11.86 21.59 14.09
CA ALA A 351 -11.14 20.65 13.24
C ALA A 351 -9.86 21.26 12.65
N LEU A 352 -9.92 22.53 12.19
CA LEU A 352 -8.77 23.25 11.64
C LEU A 352 -7.64 23.46 12.68
N GLU A 353 -7.99 23.52 13.96
CA GLU A 353 -7.03 23.66 15.05
C GLU A 353 -6.43 22.32 15.51
N SER A 354 -6.96 21.19 15.01
CA SER A 354 -6.54 19.86 15.45
C SER A 354 -5.12 19.50 15.00
N PRO A 355 -4.37 18.72 15.78
CA PRO A 355 -3.07 18.20 15.36
C PRO A 355 -3.17 17.34 14.11
N GLU A 356 -4.27 16.58 13.97
CA GLU A 356 -4.54 15.68 12.85
C GLU A 356 -4.68 16.46 11.54
N TYR A 357 -5.45 17.56 11.55
CA TYR A 357 -5.58 18.42 10.36
C TYR A 357 -4.23 19.03 9.97
N ARG A 358 -3.48 19.55 10.93
CA ARG A 358 -2.15 20.13 10.65
C ARG A 358 -1.18 19.08 10.08
N ALA A 359 -1.19 17.87 10.65
CA ALA A 359 -0.38 16.77 10.14
C ALA A 359 -0.80 16.37 8.70
N PHE A 360 -2.11 16.31 8.44
CA PHE A 360 -2.64 16.04 7.10
C PHE A 360 -2.19 17.09 6.08
N VAL A 361 -2.36 18.37 6.39
CA VAL A 361 -1.94 19.46 5.49
C VAL A 361 -0.45 19.39 5.22
N LYS A 362 0.39 19.23 6.26
CA LYS A 362 1.84 19.15 6.13
C LYS A 362 2.28 17.94 5.30
N SER A 363 1.66 16.79 5.48
CA SER A 363 2.05 15.56 4.75
C SER A 363 1.57 15.52 3.31
N ASN A 364 0.69 16.44 2.91
CA ASN A 364 0.10 16.52 1.57
C ASN A 364 0.34 17.89 0.89
N GLU A 365 1.23 18.73 1.39
CA GLU A 365 1.43 20.10 0.94
C GLU A 365 1.78 20.21 -0.55
N ASP A 366 2.48 19.22 -1.10
CA ASP A 366 2.95 19.21 -2.49
C ASP A 366 1.80 19.23 -3.51
N TRP A 367 0.66 18.60 -3.19
CA TRP A 367 -0.50 18.51 -4.08
C TRP A 367 -1.74 19.23 -3.54
N LEU A 368 -1.92 19.28 -2.21
CA LEU A 368 -3.15 19.77 -1.58
C LEU A 368 -3.37 21.27 -1.80
N LEU A 369 -2.33 22.06 -1.61
CA LEU A 369 -2.42 23.52 -1.81
C LEU A 369 -2.64 23.88 -3.28
N PRO A 370 -1.90 23.35 -4.26
CA PRO A 370 -2.20 23.54 -5.68
C PRO A 370 -3.62 23.12 -6.05
N TYR A 371 -4.11 21.97 -5.57
CA TYR A 371 -5.48 21.52 -5.82
C TYR A 371 -6.53 22.47 -5.24
N ALA A 372 -6.35 22.91 -4.01
CA ALA A 372 -7.30 23.81 -3.37
C ALA A 372 -7.38 25.17 -4.08
N VAL A 373 -6.23 25.74 -4.47
CA VAL A 373 -6.16 26.98 -5.25
C VAL A 373 -6.78 26.81 -6.65
N PHE A 374 -6.47 25.68 -7.32
CA PHE A 374 -7.08 25.34 -8.62
C PHE A 374 -8.61 25.30 -8.51
N SER A 375 -9.14 24.65 -7.47
CA SER A 375 -10.59 24.52 -7.25
C SER A 375 -11.26 25.88 -7.05
N VAL A 376 -10.63 26.79 -6.29
CA VAL A 376 -11.14 28.15 -6.11
C VAL A 376 -11.09 28.94 -7.43
N LEU A 377 -10.00 28.85 -8.18
CA LEU A 377 -9.87 29.54 -9.48
C LEU A 377 -10.88 29.00 -10.50
N ARG A 378 -11.05 27.67 -10.59
CA ARG A 378 -12.08 27.04 -11.43
C ARG A 378 -13.47 27.61 -11.10
N ASP A 379 -13.83 27.69 -9.83
CA ASP A 379 -15.14 28.18 -9.39
C ASP A 379 -15.30 29.68 -9.67
N GLN A 380 -14.28 30.50 -9.46
CA GLN A 380 -14.29 31.92 -9.75
C GLN A 380 -14.41 32.24 -11.25
N HIS A 381 -13.76 31.42 -12.09
CA HIS A 381 -13.79 31.57 -13.55
C HIS A 381 -14.94 30.80 -14.22
N GLY A 382 -15.64 29.94 -13.48
CA GLY A 382 -16.66 29.04 -14.03
C GLY A 382 -16.13 28.03 -15.05
N SER A 383 -14.79 27.76 -15.02
CA SER A 383 -14.13 26.90 -15.98
C SER A 383 -12.78 26.39 -15.44
N PRO A 384 -12.42 25.11 -15.67
CA PRO A 384 -11.14 24.56 -15.33
C PRO A 384 -10.03 24.94 -16.32
N ASP A 385 -10.37 25.64 -17.40
CA ASP A 385 -9.43 26.04 -18.45
C ASP A 385 -8.46 27.09 -17.93
N PHE A 386 -7.37 26.60 -17.33
CA PHE A 386 -6.38 27.46 -16.68
C PHE A 386 -5.64 28.40 -17.67
N GLU A 387 -5.63 28.11 -18.96
CA GLU A 387 -5.05 29.02 -19.96
C GLU A 387 -5.77 30.37 -19.97
N LYS A 388 -7.04 30.41 -19.57
CA LYS A 388 -7.87 31.60 -19.48
C LYS A 388 -7.79 32.33 -18.13
N TRP A 389 -7.01 31.84 -17.16
CA TRP A 389 -6.91 32.45 -15.82
C TRP A 389 -5.93 33.62 -15.71
N GLY A 390 -5.58 34.25 -16.82
CA GLY A 390 -4.74 35.44 -16.84
C GLY A 390 -3.38 35.24 -16.14
N LYS A 391 -3.12 35.95 -15.04
CA LYS A 391 -1.87 35.83 -14.30
C LYS A 391 -1.64 34.44 -13.69
N MET A 392 -2.70 33.66 -13.50
CA MET A 392 -2.65 32.31 -12.93
C MET A 392 -2.59 31.21 -14.00
N ALA A 393 -2.66 31.54 -15.30
CA ALA A 393 -2.55 30.58 -16.39
C ALA A 393 -1.27 29.74 -16.33
N VAL A 394 -0.15 30.36 -15.96
CA VAL A 394 1.12 29.67 -15.74
C VAL A 394 1.34 29.45 -14.24
N TYR A 395 1.45 28.19 -13.86
CA TYR A 395 1.69 27.78 -12.47
C TYR A 395 2.97 28.42 -11.91
N SER A 396 2.89 28.86 -10.67
CA SER A 396 4.03 29.28 -9.89
C SER A 396 3.73 29.09 -8.41
N ALA A 397 4.56 28.34 -7.70
CA ALA A 397 4.37 28.09 -6.26
C ALA A 397 4.24 29.40 -5.46
N ARG A 398 4.99 30.46 -5.84
CA ARG A 398 4.90 31.78 -5.21
C ARG A 398 3.54 32.44 -5.43
N LYS A 399 3.01 32.38 -6.66
CA LYS A 399 1.67 32.95 -6.98
C LYS A 399 0.57 32.17 -6.27
N VAL A 400 0.68 30.84 -6.24
CA VAL A 400 -0.26 29.95 -5.54
C VAL A 400 -0.28 30.26 -4.04
N ALA A 401 0.88 30.42 -3.41
CA ALA A 401 0.97 30.79 -1.99
C ALA A 401 0.37 32.17 -1.70
N ALA A 402 0.64 33.17 -2.55
CA ALA A 402 0.06 34.51 -2.42
C ALA A 402 -1.46 34.48 -2.57
N PHE A 403 -1.98 33.81 -3.60
CA PHE A 403 -3.42 33.63 -3.82
C PHE A 403 -4.09 32.94 -2.64
N ALA A 404 -3.47 31.90 -2.11
CA ALA A 404 -3.98 31.17 -0.95
C ALA A 404 -4.08 32.03 0.31
N GLN A 405 -3.16 32.98 0.52
CA GLN A 405 -3.22 33.94 1.63
C GLN A 405 -4.37 34.95 1.43
N GLU A 406 -4.54 35.45 0.21
CA GLU A 406 -5.62 36.41 -0.13
C GLU A 406 -7.03 35.76 -0.06
N ASN A 407 -7.14 34.45 -0.34
CA ASN A 407 -8.38 33.68 -0.38
C ASN A 407 -8.37 32.54 0.66
N ALA A 408 -7.86 32.81 1.84
CA ALA A 408 -7.58 31.77 2.86
C ALA A 408 -8.82 30.97 3.28
N ALA A 409 -10.00 31.58 3.30
CA ALA A 409 -11.24 30.91 3.68
C ALA A 409 -11.70 29.89 2.62
N GLU A 410 -11.65 30.27 1.35
CA GLU A 410 -12.09 29.44 0.23
C GLU A 410 -11.09 28.29 -0.02
N VAL A 411 -9.80 28.60 -0.03
CA VAL A 411 -8.72 27.61 -0.18
C VAL A 411 -8.73 26.65 1.01
N GLY A 412 -8.87 27.17 2.23
CA GLY A 412 -8.97 26.37 3.44
C GLY A 412 -10.17 25.43 3.45
N PHE A 413 -11.28 25.81 2.82
CA PHE A 413 -12.44 24.95 2.66
C PHE A 413 -12.12 23.69 1.82
N TYR A 414 -11.44 23.83 0.70
CA TYR A 414 -11.06 22.68 -0.14
C TYR A 414 -10.03 21.78 0.56
N CYS A 415 -9.09 22.37 1.31
CA CYS A 415 -8.19 21.58 2.16
C CYS A 415 -8.96 20.78 3.24
N TYR A 416 -9.96 21.39 3.86
CA TYR A 416 -10.80 20.74 4.86
C TYR A 416 -11.65 19.60 4.26
N LEU A 417 -12.22 19.79 3.06
CA LEU A 417 -12.94 18.72 2.36
C LEU A 417 -12.06 17.49 2.15
N GLN A 418 -10.84 17.68 1.69
CA GLN A 418 -9.92 16.59 1.45
C GLN A 418 -9.49 15.89 2.75
N PHE A 419 -9.34 16.63 3.84
CA PHE A 419 -9.07 16.06 5.16
C PHE A 419 -10.22 15.15 5.63
N VAL A 420 -11.46 15.59 5.48
CA VAL A 420 -12.64 14.79 5.87
C VAL A 420 -12.77 13.54 4.99
N LEU A 421 -12.58 13.67 3.68
CA LEU A 421 -12.63 12.55 2.74
C LEU A 421 -11.53 11.52 3.02
N ASP A 422 -10.29 11.96 3.26
CA ASP A 422 -9.17 11.08 3.64
C ASP A 422 -9.50 10.26 4.91
N ALA A 423 -10.06 10.92 5.92
CA ALA A 423 -10.43 10.27 7.17
C ALA A 423 -11.53 9.21 6.96
N GLN A 424 -12.59 9.54 6.21
CA GLN A 424 -13.70 8.61 5.94
C GLN A 424 -13.27 7.42 5.09
N LEU A 425 -12.44 7.64 4.06
CA LEU A 425 -11.93 6.54 3.25
C LEU A 425 -11.00 5.63 4.05
N ARG A 426 -10.11 6.18 4.88
CA ARG A 426 -9.26 5.37 5.77
C ARG A 426 -10.07 4.53 6.74
N GLU A 427 -11.17 5.07 7.27
CA GLU A 427 -12.06 4.33 8.14
C GLU A 427 -12.73 3.16 7.40
N ALA A 428 -13.20 3.37 6.17
CA ALA A 428 -13.77 2.31 5.34
C ALA A 428 -12.73 1.23 4.98
N VAL A 429 -11.48 1.63 4.65
CA VAL A 429 -10.36 0.72 4.41
C VAL A 429 -10.06 -0.13 5.64
N GLN A 430 -9.96 0.52 6.80
CA GLN A 430 -9.70 -0.17 8.06
C GLN A 430 -10.81 -1.17 8.39
N TYR A 431 -12.07 -0.80 8.15
CA TYR A 431 -13.21 -1.70 8.28
C TYR A 431 -13.08 -2.92 7.37
N ALA A 432 -12.73 -2.72 6.09
CA ALA A 432 -12.52 -3.82 5.13
C ALA A 432 -11.41 -4.78 5.60
N HIS A 433 -10.28 -4.23 6.06
CA HIS A 433 -9.16 -5.03 6.58
C HIS A 433 -9.55 -5.85 7.80
N LEU A 434 -10.32 -5.30 8.74
CA LEU A 434 -10.81 -6.03 9.91
C LEU A 434 -11.70 -7.22 9.52
N HIS A 435 -12.36 -7.13 8.37
CA HIS A 435 -13.24 -8.17 7.84
C HIS A 435 -12.58 -9.08 6.79
N GLY A 436 -11.27 -8.94 6.56
CA GLY A 436 -10.49 -9.78 5.64
C GLY A 436 -10.81 -9.52 4.16
N VAL A 437 -11.33 -8.35 3.82
CA VAL A 437 -11.62 -7.93 2.45
C VAL A 437 -10.57 -6.92 1.97
N ALA A 438 -9.82 -7.28 0.94
CA ALA A 438 -8.84 -6.40 0.32
C ALA A 438 -9.53 -5.40 -0.62
N LEU A 439 -9.14 -4.13 -0.54
CA LEU A 439 -9.60 -3.11 -1.46
C LEU A 439 -8.61 -2.94 -2.62
N LYS A 440 -9.11 -3.04 -3.83
CA LYS A 440 -8.35 -2.86 -5.07
C LYS A 440 -8.79 -1.57 -5.75
N GLY A 441 -7.87 -0.63 -5.92
CA GLY A 441 -8.12 0.62 -6.63
C GLY A 441 -8.01 0.48 -8.14
N ASP A 442 -8.59 1.42 -8.85
CA ASP A 442 -8.46 1.56 -10.30
C ASP A 442 -7.73 2.88 -10.61
N LEU A 443 -6.65 2.80 -11.36
CA LEU A 443 -5.81 3.93 -11.74
C LEU A 443 -6.05 4.26 -13.23
N PRO A 444 -6.69 5.39 -13.56
CA PRO A 444 -6.79 5.86 -14.93
C PRO A 444 -5.40 6.03 -15.56
N ILE A 445 -5.24 5.65 -16.82
CA ILE A 445 -3.97 5.90 -17.52
C ILE A 445 -3.75 7.41 -17.70
N GLY A 446 -4.80 8.18 -18.00
CA GLY A 446 -4.70 9.61 -18.29
C GLY A 446 -5.05 10.52 -17.13
N VAL A 447 -4.85 11.80 -17.36
CA VAL A 447 -5.36 12.92 -16.55
C VAL A 447 -6.07 13.89 -17.47
N SER A 448 -7.01 14.67 -16.95
CA SER A 448 -7.64 15.69 -17.77
C SER A 448 -6.60 16.71 -18.27
N ARG A 449 -6.78 17.15 -19.51
CA ARG A 449 -5.95 18.24 -20.09
C ARG A 449 -6.03 19.52 -19.25
N VAL A 450 -7.16 19.78 -18.64
CA VAL A 450 -7.42 20.91 -17.75
C VAL A 450 -7.37 20.50 -16.28
N SER A 451 -6.43 19.63 -15.92
CA SER A 451 -6.23 19.16 -14.55
C SER A 451 -5.22 20.01 -13.77
N VAL A 452 -5.26 19.88 -12.45
CA VAL A 452 -4.23 20.40 -11.56
C VAL A 452 -2.86 19.84 -11.94
N ASP A 453 -2.80 18.54 -12.29
CA ASP A 453 -1.56 17.86 -12.68
C ASP A 453 -0.93 18.51 -13.93
N ALA A 454 -1.74 18.79 -14.96
CA ALA A 454 -1.30 19.45 -16.18
C ALA A 454 -0.94 20.94 -15.95
N TRP A 455 -1.65 21.63 -15.06
CA TRP A 455 -1.36 23.01 -14.68
C TRP A 455 -0.06 23.12 -13.88
N GLN A 456 0.14 22.22 -12.90
CA GLN A 456 1.30 22.23 -11.99
C GLN A 456 2.58 21.73 -12.67
N HIS A 457 2.46 20.74 -13.54
CA HIS A 457 3.58 20.03 -14.17
C HIS A 457 3.40 19.87 -15.68
N PRO A 458 3.19 20.96 -16.45
CA PRO A 458 2.94 20.88 -17.89
C PRO A 458 4.06 20.16 -18.65
N GLU A 459 5.31 20.21 -18.13
CA GLU A 459 6.46 19.55 -18.73
C GLU A 459 6.41 18.01 -18.70
N LEU A 460 5.50 17.43 -17.90
CA LEU A 460 5.31 15.98 -17.81
C LEU A 460 4.33 15.45 -18.86
N PHE A 461 3.68 16.32 -19.63
CA PHE A 461 2.63 15.98 -20.57
C PHE A 461 2.87 16.59 -21.94
N HIS A 462 2.43 15.91 -23.00
CA HIS A 462 2.33 16.49 -24.35
C HIS A 462 0.94 17.11 -24.51
N LEU A 463 0.85 18.41 -24.21
CA LEU A 463 -0.42 19.15 -24.25
C LEU A 463 -0.88 19.49 -25.67
N ASP A 464 -0.06 19.24 -26.68
CA ASP A 464 -0.35 19.40 -28.11
C ASP A 464 -0.82 18.10 -28.78
N SER A 465 -1.02 17.04 -27.99
CA SER A 465 -1.51 15.74 -28.46
C SER A 465 -2.54 15.14 -27.54
N GLN A 466 -3.22 14.11 -28.01
CA GLN A 466 -4.27 13.38 -27.30
C GLN A 466 -4.02 11.88 -27.40
N ALA A 467 -4.24 11.18 -26.30
CA ALA A 467 -4.21 9.73 -26.29
C ALA A 467 -5.48 9.12 -26.87
N GLY A 468 -5.34 7.97 -27.48
CA GLY A 468 -6.45 7.23 -28.06
C GLY A 468 -6.09 5.79 -28.36
N ALA A 469 -6.88 5.17 -29.23
CA ALA A 469 -6.62 3.85 -29.78
C ALA A 469 -6.82 3.86 -31.30
N PRO A 470 -6.02 3.05 -32.07
CA PRO A 470 -6.23 2.92 -33.49
C PRO A 470 -7.57 2.23 -33.81
N PRO A 471 -8.05 2.33 -35.07
CA PRO A 471 -9.19 1.55 -35.52
C PRO A 471 -9.07 0.06 -35.25
N ASP A 472 -10.14 -0.55 -34.77
CA ASP A 472 -10.24 -1.97 -34.49
C ASP A 472 -11.65 -2.52 -34.84
N ALA A 473 -11.91 -3.78 -34.53
CA ALA A 473 -13.20 -4.42 -34.82
C ALA A 473 -14.38 -3.85 -34.01
N PHE A 474 -14.12 -3.07 -32.95
CA PHE A 474 -15.13 -2.50 -32.06
C PHE A 474 -15.31 -0.99 -32.28
N ALA A 475 -14.29 -0.32 -32.83
CA ALA A 475 -14.30 1.11 -33.11
C ALA A 475 -13.65 1.37 -34.49
N GLU A 476 -14.48 1.43 -35.55
CA GLU A 476 -14.04 1.55 -36.94
C GLU A 476 -13.17 2.79 -37.18
N ASP A 477 -13.51 3.91 -36.52
CA ASP A 477 -12.75 5.17 -36.61
C ASP A 477 -11.63 5.28 -35.55
N GLY A 478 -11.43 4.23 -34.74
CA GLY A 478 -10.59 4.29 -33.55
C GLY A 478 -11.23 5.07 -32.40
N GLN A 479 -10.43 5.40 -31.40
CA GLN A 479 -10.90 6.12 -30.21
C GLN A 479 -10.00 7.32 -29.94
N ASN A 480 -10.61 8.45 -29.60
CA ASN A 480 -9.93 9.61 -29.03
C ASN A 480 -10.39 9.78 -27.57
N TRP A 481 -9.46 9.64 -26.61
CA TRP A 481 -9.78 9.72 -25.19
C TRP A 481 -9.65 11.14 -24.63
N GLY A 482 -9.10 12.08 -25.40
CA GLY A 482 -9.09 13.51 -25.08
C GLY A 482 -8.06 13.95 -24.03
N PHE A 483 -7.33 13.04 -23.38
CA PHE A 483 -6.31 13.40 -22.40
C PHE A 483 -4.91 13.44 -23.04
N PRO A 484 -3.98 14.27 -22.49
CA PRO A 484 -2.63 14.41 -23.03
C PRO A 484 -1.83 13.13 -22.82
N THR A 485 -0.87 12.85 -23.71
CA THR A 485 0.10 11.78 -23.53
C THR A 485 1.21 12.20 -22.57
N TYR A 486 1.94 11.22 -22.02
CA TYR A 486 3.02 11.48 -21.07
C TYR A 486 4.35 11.72 -21.75
N ASN A 487 5.08 12.71 -21.27
CA ASN A 487 6.48 12.93 -21.61
C ASN A 487 7.37 12.00 -20.77
N TRP A 488 7.48 10.73 -21.20
CA TRP A 488 8.23 9.70 -20.50
C TRP A 488 9.74 10.02 -20.38
N GLU A 489 10.31 10.72 -21.36
CA GLU A 489 11.72 11.13 -21.35
C GLU A 489 11.97 12.14 -20.22
N ARG A 490 11.09 13.11 -20.05
CA ARG A 490 11.17 14.07 -18.96
C ARG A 490 10.96 13.39 -17.60
N MET A 491 9.98 12.52 -17.49
CA MET A 491 9.70 11.77 -16.26
C MET A 491 10.86 10.86 -15.85
N ALA A 492 11.58 10.27 -16.79
CA ALA A 492 12.74 9.42 -16.50
C ALA A 492 13.88 10.18 -15.81
N GLN A 493 14.05 11.49 -16.06
CA GLN A 493 15.12 12.31 -15.51
C GLN A 493 15.08 12.42 -13.98
N ASP A 494 13.87 12.36 -13.38
CA ASP A 494 13.68 12.36 -11.93
C ASP A 494 13.25 10.98 -11.38
N ASN A 495 13.48 9.92 -12.18
CA ASN A 495 13.11 8.55 -11.85
C ASN A 495 11.59 8.42 -11.59
N TYR A 496 10.76 9.04 -12.45
CA TYR A 496 9.30 8.98 -12.45
C TYR A 496 8.68 9.45 -11.10
N ALA A 497 9.18 10.56 -10.57
CA ALA A 497 8.80 11.07 -9.24
C ALA A 497 7.28 11.28 -9.11
N TRP A 498 6.63 11.85 -10.12
CA TRP A 498 5.19 12.07 -10.12
C TRP A 498 4.39 10.74 -10.05
N TRP A 499 4.78 9.73 -10.86
CA TRP A 499 4.13 8.41 -10.82
C TRP A 499 4.33 7.70 -9.47
N ARG A 500 5.53 7.82 -8.89
CA ARG A 500 5.77 7.27 -7.55
C ARG A 500 4.92 7.96 -6.49
N ALA A 501 4.77 9.28 -6.56
CA ALA A 501 3.91 10.04 -5.65
C ALA A 501 2.43 9.63 -5.81
N ARG A 502 1.93 9.54 -7.05
CA ARG A 502 0.57 9.10 -7.37
C ARG A 502 0.28 7.70 -6.83
N MET A 503 1.15 6.72 -7.14
CA MET A 503 1.00 5.36 -6.63
C MET A 503 1.12 5.32 -5.11
N GLY A 504 2.05 6.05 -4.52
CA GLY A 504 2.24 6.15 -3.07
C GLY A 504 1.02 6.74 -2.35
N LYS A 505 0.35 7.73 -2.96
CA LYS A 505 -0.90 8.27 -2.41
C LYS A 505 -2.02 7.24 -2.43
N MET A 506 -2.22 6.56 -3.55
CA MET A 506 -3.28 5.55 -3.68
C MET A 506 -3.00 4.31 -2.82
N ALA A 507 -1.73 3.94 -2.62
CA ALA A 507 -1.33 2.85 -1.73
C ALA A 507 -1.66 3.11 -0.23
N GLN A 508 -2.03 4.33 0.13
CA GLN A 508 -2.55 4.63 1.47
C GLN A 508 -3.97 4.09 1.69
N TYR A 509 -4.69 3.79 0.60
CA TYR A 509 -6.08 3.34 0.63
C TYR A 509 -6.27 1.94 0.06
N PHE A 510 -5.43 1.53 -0.89
CA PHE A 510 -5.63 0.30 -1.64
C PHE A 510 -4.50 -0.69 -1.44
N ASP A 511 -4.88 -1.95 -1.30
CA ASP A 511 -3.97 -3.09 -1.14
C ASP A 511 -3.42 -3.59 -2.48
N ALA A 512 -4.14 -3.30 -3.56
CA ALA A 512 -3.80 -3.65 -4.93
C ALA A 512 -4.36 -2.62 -5.90
N PHE A 513 -3.82 -2.58 -7.13
CA PHE A 513 -4.28 -1.70 -8.20
C PHE A 513 -4.65 -2.48 -9.46
N ARG A 514 -5.70 -2.05 -10.13
CA ARG A 514 -5.86 -2.21 -11.57
C ARG A 514 -5.24 -0.99 -12.24
N ILE A 515 -4.39 -1.20 -13.21
CA ILE A 515 -3.89 -0.12 -14.07
C ILE A 515 -4.68 -0.22 -15.37
N ASP A 516 -5.45 0.83 -15.65
CA ASP A 516 -6.17 0.94 -16.89
C ASP A 516 -5.18 1.13 -18.05
N HIS A 517 -5.44 0.48 -19.19
CA HIS A 517 -4.62 0.57 -20.38
C HIS A 517 -3.11 0.45 -20.15
N ILE A 518 -2.64 -0.64 -19.56
CA ILE A 518 -1.21 -0.86 -19.22
C ILE A 518 -0.25 -0.65 -20.41
N LEU A 519 -0.71 -0.84 -21.63
CA LEU A 519 0.10 -0.62 -22.83
C LEU A 519 0.58 0.83 -22.94
N GLY A 520 -0.17 1.80 -22.40
CA GLY A 520 0.20 3.20 -22.37
C GLY A 520 1.50 3.53 -21.62
N PHE A 521 2.01 2.59 -20.79
CA PHE A 521 3.34 2.69 -20.16
C PHE A 521 4.49 2.30 -21.10
N PHE A 522 4.19 1.70 -22.24
CA PHE A 522 5.19 1.26 -23.22
C PHE A 522 5.02 1.96 -24.54
N ARG A 523 3.78 2.12 -24.99
CA ARG A 523 3.37 2.82 -26.20
C ARG A 523 1.90 3.19 -26.10
N ILE A 524 1.52 4.34 -26.64
CA ILE A 524 0.14 4.81 -26.72
C ILE A 524 -0.11 5.37 -28.11
N TRP A 525 -1.34 5.24 -28.59
CA TRP A 525 -1.76 5.89 -29.83
C TRP A 525 -1.92 7.37 -29.58
N GLU A 526 -1.21 8.19 -30.36
CA GLU A 526 -1.17 9.63 -30.19
C GLU A 526 -1.84 10.31 -31.38
N ILE A 527 -2.75 11.21 -31.08
CA ILE A 527 -3.51 11.99 -32.06
C ILE A 527 -3.11 13.46 -31.86
N PRO A 528 -2.56 14.13 -32.88
CA PRO A 528 -2.27 15.58 -32.80
C PRO A 528 -3.53 16.39 -32.50
N SER A 529 -3.41 17.46 -31.71
CA SER A 529 -4.53 18.36 -31.34
C SER A 529 -4.90 19.30 -32.45
#